data_d564ad76aee2f1860aca522b90cb0ed9
#
_entry.id   d564ad76aee2f1860aca522b90cb0ed9
#
_cell.length_a   1.000
_cell.length_b   1.000
_cell.length_c   1.000
_cell.angle_alpha   90.00
_cell.angle_beta   90.00
_cell.angle_gamma   90.00
#
_symmetry.space_group_name_H-M   'P 1'
#
loop_
_entity.id
_entity.type
_entity.pdbx_description
1 polymer ?
#
loop_
_entity_poly.entity_id
_entity_poly.type
_entity_poly.pdbx_seq_one_letter_code
_entity_poly.pdbx_strand_id
1 'polypeptide(L)'
;MSSTHVVDTKTESQHVDSPEVEAQRHASHDNGYDLDEKAKVADYKADAVEAENAEHNMGVLEAVKAYPMATFWAFIMSFTIIMESYDVFLCNNFVALPAFKEKYGVYDPVHGYVITTAWQSALQVSGQLGALIGVFLAGPLTSRIGYRWATITGLMFLNAFILIFYFAESLPVIFVSQILEGLPWGIFIANAPAYCSEIVPIKLRAPATQMLQMFWAIGSIIVGAVTYVYNPVKGDTAFKIPIAIQWIFPTPLAILLFLAPESPWWLVRKGRLEEAATSVGRLGRKSRLNVPETVAMMRRVIEMEKDESEPGYFELFKGVDLYRTLIVCGAYAAQNLTGNLIANQAVYFFEQAGLATNTAFALGLITSALQWIFVMLSWILTTYLGRRTIYLYGSAINVVLLIALGIAGSVGNSNASTNAVAALGLIISVLFTLGPAPASWVIIGETSSIRLRPLTTGIGRASYYIVEIPLIFLSSYLLNPTGGNLGGKCGYVWGGTGLFCLVVAFFWLPEMKGRSYREIDIMFKRKIPARKWKTAVIDVQDDE
;
A
#
# COMPACT_ATOMS: atom_id res chain seq x y z
N MET A 1 -90.55 -40.03 -34.22
CA MET A 1 -89.81 -39.14 -35.08
C MET A 1 -88.35 -39.37 -34.76
N SER A 2 -87.72 -40.00 -35.68
CA SER A 2 -86.37 -40.56 -35.63
C SER A 2 -85.29 -39.53 -35.94
N SER A 3 -84.24 -39.52 -35.20
CA SER A 3 -82.99 -38.91 -35.57
C SER A 3 -81.81 -39.81 -35.26
N THR A 4 -81.24 -40.31 -36.33
CA THR A 4 -80.09 -41.20 -36.39
C THR A 4 -78.81 -40.49 -36.02
N HIS A 5 -78.07 -41.04 -35.07
CA HIS A 5 -76.68 -40.69 -34.78
C HIS A 5 -75.74 -41.53 -35.65
N VAL A 6 -74.94 -40.86 -36.45
CA VAL A 6 -73.81 -41.43 -37.13
C VAL A 6 -72.56 -41.25 -36.21
N VAL A 7 -71.94 -42.41 -35.91
CA VAL A 7 -70.67 -42.44 -35.15
C VAL A 7 -69.51 -42.53 -36.16
N ASP A 8 -68.68 -41.50 -36.24
CA ASP A 8 -67.47 -41.48 -37.01
C ASP A 8 -66.30 -42.01 -36.16
N THR A 9 -65.83 -43.23 -36.48
CA THR A 9 -64.61 -43.81 -35.89
C THR A 9 -63.38 -43.37 -36.66
N LYS A 10 -62.66 -42.39 -36.12
CA LYS A 10 -61.27 -42.08 -36.52
C LYS A 10 -60.31 -43.00 -35.79
N THR A 11 -59.67 -43.89 -36.55
CA THR A 11 -58.55 -44.73 -36.11
C THR A 11 -57.28 -43.85 -35.98
N GLU A 12 -56.90 -43.55 -34.75
CA GLU A 12 -55.56 -42.98 -34.44
C GLU A 12 -54.53 -44.10 -34.49
N SER A 13 -53.67 -44.10 -35.50
CA SER A 13 -52.48 -44.94 -35.53
C SER A 13 -51.42 -44.34 -34.58
N GLN A 14 -51.30 -44.90 -33.38
CA GLN A 14 -50.14 -44.64 -32.49
C GLN A 14 -48.88 -45.24 -33.16
N HIS A 15 -48.03 -44.36 -33.68
CA HIS A 15 -46.64 -44.71 -33.94
C HIS A 15 -45.92 -44.84 -32.62
N VAL A 16 -45.69 -46.05 -32.17
CA VAL A 16 -44.80 -46.39 -31.08
C VAL A 16 -43.39 -46.32 -31.64
N ASP A 17 -42.71 -45.19 -31.40
CA ASP A 17 -41.28 -45.07 -31.71
C ASP A 17 -40.52 -46.11 -30.87
N SER A 18 -39.65 -46.87 -31.52
CA SER A 18 -38.84 -47.87 -30.81
C SER A 18 -37.90 -47.20 -29.78
N PRO A 19 -37.62 -47.87 -28.64
CA PRO A 19 -36.75 -47.33 -27.59
C PRO A 19 -35.35 -46.87 -28.10
N GLU A 20 -34.89 -47.43 -29.21
CA GLU A 20 -33.62 -47.03 -29.84
C GLU A 20 -33.68 -45.65 -30.50
N VAL A 21 -34.84 -45.23 -31.05
CA VAL A 21 -35.02 -43.91 -31.66
C VAL A 21 -35.15 -42.80 -30.61
N GLU A 22 -35.78 -43.10 -29.47
CA GLU A 22 -35.79 -42.17 -28.31
C GLU A 22 -34.42 -42.03 -27.67
N ALA A 23 -33.68 -43.15 -27.51
CA ALA A 23 -32.31 -43.11 -26.99
C ALA A 23 -31.35 -42.33 -27.93
N GLN A 24 -31.51 -42.44 -29.27
CA GLN A 24 -30.74 -41.67 -30.24
C GLN A 24 -31.12 -40.17 -30.25
N ARG A 25 -32.40 -39.82 -30.04
CA ARG A 25 -32.81 -38.41 -29.88
C ARG A 25 -32.29 -37.79 -28.58
N HIS A 26 -32.34 -38.50 -27.46
CA HIS A 26 -31.75 -38.05 -26.20
C HIS A 26 -30.22 -37.92 -26.29
N ALA A 27 -29.52 -38.86 -26.89
CA ALA A 27 -28.07 -38.81 -27.11
C ALA A 27 -27.63 -37.68 -28.09
N SER A 28 -28.44 -37.38 -29.12
CA SER A 28 -28.15 -36.25 -30.03
C SER A 28 -28.48 -34.89 -29.42
N HIS A 29 -29.46 -34.80 -28.52
CA HIS A 29 -29.76 -33.57 -27.76
C HIS A 29 -28.72 -33.30 -26.69
N ASP A 30 -28.25 -34.31 -25.94
CA ASP A 30 -27.19 -34.18 -24.94
C ASP A 30 -25.84 -33.80 -25.59
N ASN A 31 -25.46 -34.43 -26.73
CA ASN A 31 -24.26 -34.09 -27.46
C ASN A 31 -24.30 -32.68 -28.10
N GLY A 32 -25.48 -32.21 -28.52
CA GLY A 32 -25.65 -30.86 -29.07
C GLY A 32 -25.48 -29.75 -28.01
N TYR A 33 -26.07 -29.95 -26.82
CA TYR A 33 -25.91 -29.03 -25.71
C TYR A 33 -24.47 -28.97 -25.20
N ASP A 34 -23.77 -30.11 -25.08
CA ASP A 34 -22.38 -30.22 -24.63
C ASP A 34 -21.40 -29.61 -25.65
N LEU A 35 -21.68 -29.72 -26.96
CA LEU A 35 -20.86 -29.08 -28.01
C LEU A 35 -21.05 -27.56 -28.06
N ASP A 36 -22.27 -27.06 -27.85
CA ASP A 36 -22.54 -25.60 -27.84
C ASP A 36 -21.98 -24.95 -26.57
N GLU A 37 -22.01 -25.67 -25.45
CA GLU A 37 -21.39 -25.22 -24.20
C GLU A 37 -19.85 -25.24 -24.29
N LYS A 38 -19.27 -26.27 -24.87
CA LYS A 38 -17.82 -26.35 -25.15
C LYS A 38 -17.34 -25.29 -26.16
N ALA A 39 -18.13 -25.00 -27.19
CA ALA A 39 -17.84 -23.92 -28.14
C ALA A 39 -17.88 -22.55 -27.46
N LYS A 40 -18.88 -22.26 -26.63
CA LYS A 40 -18.98 -21.03 -25.84
C LYS A 40 -17.83 -20.87 -24.85
N VAL A 41 -17.39 -21.97 -24.23
CA VAL A 41 -16.23 -21.99 -23.32
C VAL A 41 -14.93 -21.77 -24.09
N ALA A 42 -14.79 -22.29 -25.31
CA ALA A 42 -13.63 -22.08 -26.16
C ALA A 42 -13.53 -20.62 -26.67
N ASP A 43 -14.64 -20.05 -27.15
CA ASP A 43 -14.73 -18.63 -27.54
C ASP A 43 -14.37 -17.71 -26.35
N TYR A 44 -14.96 -17.97 -25.19
CA TYR A 44 -14.66 -17.24 -23.96
C TYR A 44 -13.17 -17.30 -23.57
N LYS A 45 -12.51 -18.47 -23.72
CA LYS A 45 -11.07 -18.62 -23.47
C LYS A 45 -10.22 -17.86 -24.48
N ALA A 46 -10.62 -17.84 -25.75
CA ALA A 46 -9.92 -17.08 -26.79
C ALA A 46 -9.98 -15.57 -26.53
N ASP A 47 -11.18 -15.05 -26.24
CA ASP A 47 -11.39 -13.63 -25.89
C ASP A 47 -10.55 -13.20 -24.68
N ALA A 48 -10.44 -14.08 -23.67
CA ALA A 48 -9.65 -13.81 -22.48
C ALA A 48 -8.15 -13.74 -22.76
N VAL A 49 -7.63 -14.59 -23.66
CA VAL A 49 -6.21 -14.57 -24.09
C VAL A 49 -5.92 -13.34 -24.93
N GLU A 50 -6.85 -12.95 -25.81
CA GLU A 50 -6.69 -11.75 -26.64
C GLU A 50 -6.63 -10.49 -25.78
N ALA A 51 -7.50 -10.35 -24.78
CA ALA A 51 -7.49 -9.24 -23.84
C ALA A 51 -6.18 -9.19 -23.03
N GLU A 52 -5.66 -10.33 -22.57
CA GLU A 52 -4.40 -10.42 -21.84
C GLU A 52 -3.21 -9.99 -22.72
N ASN A 53 -3.15 -10.47 -23.97
CA ASN A 53 -2.12 -10.08 -24.93
C ASN A 53 -2.19 -8.60 -25.29
N ALA A 54 -3.39 -8.04 -25.42
CA ALA A 54 -3.59 -6.62 -25.68
C ALA A 54 -3.05 -5.76 -24.53
N GLU A 55 -3.32 -6.14 -23.26
CA GLU A 55 -2.74 -5.46 -22.09
C GLU A 55 -1.21 -5.56 -22.02
N HIS A 56 -0.64 -6.71 -22.36
CA HIS A 56 0.81 -6.91 -22.35
C HIS A 56 1.55 -6.11 -23.42
N ASN A 57 0.95 -5.90 -24.58
CA ASN A 57 1.57 -5.17 -25.70
C ASN A 57 1.37 -3.65 -25.63
N MET A 58 0.47 -3.17 -24.76
CA MET A 58 0.15 -1.76 -24.61
C MET A 58 1.31 -0.95 -24.03
N GLY A 59 1.64 0.20 -24.60
CA GLY A 59 2.62 1.14 -24.04
C GLY A 59 2.05 1.92 -22.86
N VAL A 60 2.91 2.46 -21.96
CA VAL A 60 2.46 3.22 -20.77
C VAL A 60 1.55 4.41 -21.14
N LEU A 61 1.93 5.22 -22.13
CA LEU A 61 1.12 6.36 -22.59
C LEU A 61 -0.19 5.92 -23.24
N GLU A 62 -0.16 4.79 -23.93
CA GLU A 62 -1.34 4.19 -24.53
C GLU A 62 -2.29 3.66 -23.47
N ALA A 63 -1.78 3.01 -22.43
CA ALA A 63 -2.55 2.56 -21.28
C ALA A 63 -3.25 3.72 -20.55
N VAL A 64 -2.56 4.86 -20.34
CA VAL A 64 -3.20 6.06 -19.77
C VAL A 64 -4.32 6.59 -20.67
N LYS A 65 -4.12 6.59 -21.99
CA LYS A 65 -5.14 7.03 -22.96
C LYS A 65 -6.32 6.05 -23.09
N ALA A 66 -6.07 4.76 -22.87
CA ALA A 66 -7.12 3.74 -22.87
C ALA A 66 -7.94 3.73 -21.58
N TYR A 67 -7.28 3.96 -20.43
CA TYR A 67 -7.87 3.92 -19.09
C TYR A 67 -7.73 5.26 -18.32
N PRO A 68 -8.23 6.38 -18.86
CA PRO A 68 -8.04 7.69 -18.23
C PRO A 68 -8.75 7.80 -16.88
N MET A 69 -9.95 7.22 -16.76
CA MET A 69 -10.71 7.24 -15.51
C MET A 69 -10.13 6.31 -14.46
N ALA A 70 -9.52 5.18 -14.86
CA ALA A 70 -8.80 4.31 -13.94
C ALA A 70 -7.61 5.04 -13.31
N THR A 71 -6.83 5.75 -14.12
CA THR A 71 -5.71 6.59 -13.64
C THR A 71 -6.20 7.70 -12.72
N PHE A 72 -7.30 8.37 -13.07
CA PHE A 72 -7.90 9.42 -12.24
C PHE A 72 -8.37 8.88 -10.88
N TRP A 73 -9.10 7.75 -10.86
CA TRP A 73 -9.59 7.18 -9.61
C TRP A 73 -8.47 6.56 -8.75
N ALA A 74 -7.43 6.00 -9.36
CA ALA A 74 -6.23 5.60 -8.64
C ALA A 74 -5.54 6.81 -7.99
N PHE A 75 -5.46 7.94 -8.70
CA PHE A 75 -4.95 9.20 -8.16
C PHE A 75 -5.80 9.68 -6.96
N ILE A 76 -7.13 9.73 -7.10
CA ILE A 76 -8.04 10.15 -6.03
C ILE A 76 -7.94 9.22 -4.80
N MET A 77 -7.88 7.89 -5.00
CA MET A 77 -7.75 6.96 -3.89
C MET A 77 -6.42 7.15 -3.13
N SER A 78 -5.37 7.53 -3.83
CA SER A 78 -4.06 7.78 -3.23
C SER A 78 -4.04 8.99 -2.28
N PHE A 79 -5.02 9.91 -2.37
CA PHE A 79 -5.17 11.00 -1.39
C PHE A 79 -5.41 10.50 0.03
N THR A 80 -5.92 9.28 0.21
CA THR A 80 -6.07 8.69 1.55
C THR A 80 -4.75 8.58 2.29
N ILE A 81 -3.63 8.44 1.58
CA ILE A 81 -2.29 8.33 2.15
C ILE A 81 -1.76 9.68 2.66
N ILE A 82 -2.23 10.81 2.10
CA ILE A 82 -1.89 12.14 2.63
C ILE A 82 -2.31 12.27 4.09
N MET A 83 -3.49 11.76 4.45
CA MET A 83 -4.03 11.89 5.80
C MET A 83 -3.19 11.14 6.82
N GLU A 84 -2.81 9.90 6.51
CA GLU A 84 -1.93 9.12 7.37
C GLU A 84 -0.59 9.84 7.58
N SER A 85 0.07 10.28 6.50
CA SER A 85 1.35 10.97 6.62
C SER A 85 1.25 12.31 7.33
N TYR A 86 0.21 13.11 7.03
CA TYR A 86 -0.02 14.39 7.70
C TYR A 86 -0.08 14.21 9.21
N ASP A 87 -0.84 13.26 9.67
CA ASP A 87 -1.12 13.06 11.09
C ASP A 87 0.07 12.46 11.84
N VAL A 88 0.77 11.47 11.24
CA VAL A 88 2.01 10.91 11.80
C VAL A 88 3.06 12.02 12.00
N PHE A 89 3.27 12.87 10.99
CA PHE A 89 4.23 13.97 11.12
C PHE A 89 3.73 15.10 12.01
N LEU A 90 2.42 15.33 12.10
CA LEU A 90 1.84 16.32 13.01
C LEU A 90 2.16 15.99 14.46
N CYS A 91 1.91 14.75 14.90
CA CYS A 91 2.22 14.31 16.25
C CYS A 91 3.73 14.35 16.53
N ASN A 92 4.57 13.98 15.58
CA ASN A 92 6.01 14.07 15.70
C ASN A 92 6.49 15.54 15.87
N ASN A 93 5.91 16.47 15.12
CA ASN A 93 6.25 17.88 15.18
C ASN A 93 5.73 18.56 16.46
N PHE A 94 4.60 18.11 17.01
CA PHE A 94 4.04 18.66 18.26
C PHE A 94 4.98 18.46 19.44
N VAL A 95 5.76 17.39 19.48
CA VAL A 95 6.77 17.16 20.53
C VAL A 95 7.85 18.24 20.52
N ALA A 96 8.14 18.83 19.35
CA ALA A 96 9.09 19.95 19.20
C ALA A 96 8.42 21.33 19.39
N LEU A 97 7.09 21.44 19.24
CA LEU A 97 6.36 22.70 19.21
C LEU A 97 6.33 23.37 20.61
N PRO A 98 6.85 24.63 20.75
CA PRO A 98 6.93 25.30 22.05
C PRO A 98 5.60 25.43 22.77
N ALA A 99 4.53 25.87 22.08
CA ALA A 99 3.20 26.02 22.68
C ALA A 99 2.59 24.69 23.17
N PHE A 100 2.89 23.58 22.51
CA PHE A 100 2.44 22.24 22.92
C PHE A 100 3.23 21.77 24.15
N LYS A 101 4.56 22.00 24.18
CA LYS A 101 5.40 21.72 25.35
C LYS A 101 4.95 22.54 26.57
N GLU A 102 4.60 23.82 26.39
CA GLU A 102 4.14 24.70 27.47
C GLU A 102 2.82 24.24 28.07
N LYS A 103 1.88 23.74 27.26
CA LYS A 103 0.56 23.31 27.73
C LYS A 103 0.57 21.92 28.38
N TYR A 104 1.26 20.95 27.76
CA TYR A 104 1.19 19.53 28.13
C TYR A 104 2.48 19.00 28.75
N GLY A 105 3.57 19.76 28.69
CA GLY A 105 4.89 19.36 29.19
C GLY A 105 5.05 19.57 30.68
N VAL A 106 6.12 18.99 31.22
CA VAL A 106 6.60 19.20 32.57
C VAL A 106 7.75 20.20 32.54
N TYR A 107 7.78 21.13 33.49
CA TYR A 107 8.87 22.10 33.59
C TYR A 107 10.14 21.44 34.14
N ASP A 108 11.21 21.50 33.35
CA ASP A 108 12.55 21.09 33.75
C ASP A 108 13.40 22.35 33.97
N PRO A 109 14.13 22.49 35.10
CA PRO A 109 14.94 23.66 35.39
C PRO A 109 16.07 23.92 34.37
N VAL A 110 16.54 22.88 33.65
CA VAL A 110 17.65 22.97 32.66
C VAL A 110 17.15 23.20 31.25
N HIS A 111 16.04 22.52 30.86
CA HIS A 111 15.57 22.48 29.47
C HIS A 111 14.24 23.22 29.23
N GLY A 112 13.64 23.82 30.30
CA GLY A 112 12.32 24.45 30.22
C GLY A 112 11.18 23.41 30.15
N TYR A 113 10.09 23.74 29.44
CA TYR A 113 8.99 22.80 29.27
C TYR A 113 9.34 21.68 28.31
N VAL A 114 9.27 20.44 28.77
CA VAL A 114 9.58 19.24 27.98
C VAL A 114 8.47 18.20 28.10
N ILE A 115 8.19 17.52 27.02
CA ILE A 115 7.36 16.31 27.04
C ILE A 115 8.25 15.15 27.52
N THR A 116 7.80 14.42 28.54
CA THR A 116 8.56 13.28 29.07
C THR A 116 8.75 12.21 27.99
N THR A 117 9.88 11.50 28.01
CA THR A 117 10.21 10.45 27.02
C THR A 117 9.09 9.41 26.91
N ALA A 118 8.45 9.06 28.03
CA ALA A 118 7.34 8.10 28.04
C ALA A 118 6.13 8.62 27.24
N TRP A 119 5.72 9.87 27.45
CA TRP A 119 4.61 10.46 26.71
C TRP A 119 4.97 10.75 25.25
N GLN A 120 6.22 11.17 24.97
CA GLN A 120 6.70 11.33 23.61
C GLN A 120 6.57 10.01 22.81
N SER A 121 7.10 8.92 23.35
CA SER A 121 7.01 7.60 22.72
C SER A 121 5.56 7.12 22.62
N ALA A 122 4.74 7.34 23.67
CA ALA A 122 3.34 6.95 23.68
C ALA A 122 2.56 7.65 22.55
N LEU A 123 2.72 8.96 22.39
CA LEU A 123 2.04 9.72 21.35
C LEU A 123 2.47 9.29 19.94
N GLN A 124 3.76 9.02 19.74
CA GLN A 124 4.28 8.58 18.45
C GLN A 124 3.83 7.16 18.07
N VAL A 125 3.62 6.29 19.07
CA VAL A 125 3.18 4.90 18.86
C VAL A 125 1.67 4.78 18.75
N SER A 126 0.90 5.72 19.30
CA SER A 126 -0.56 5.60 19.39
C SER A 126 -1.25 5.38 18.03
N GLY A 127 -0.91 6.18 17.03
CA GLY A 127 -1.45 6.03 15.68
C GLY A 127 -1.08 4.70 15.03
N GLN A 128 0.17 4.23 15.23
CA GLN A 128 0.64 2.94 14.70
C GLN A 128 -0.05 1.74 15.36
N LEU A 129 -0.40 1.84 16.65
CA LEU A 129 -1.24 0.82 17.32
C LEU A 129 -2.62 0.73 16.69
N GLY A 130 -3.25 1.88 16.44
CA GLY A 130 -4.53 1.96 15.74
C GLY A 130 -4.44 1.38 14.34
N ALA A 131 -3.42 1.77 13.58
CA ALA A 131 -3.21 1.30 12.22
C ALA A 131 -2.94 -0.21 12.15
N LEU A 132 -2.19 -0.76 13.10
CA LEU A 132 -2.00 -2.22 13.21
C LEU A 132 -3.33 -2.96 13.34
N ILE A 133 -4.23 -2.49 14.21
CA ILE A 133 -5.57 -3.06 14.36
C ILE A 133 -6.37 -2.85 13.07
N GLY A 134 -6.33 -1.66 12.48
CA GLY A 134 -7.04 -1.27 11.26
C GLY A 134 -6.68 -2.14 10.06
N VAL A 135 -5.42 -2.52 9.89
CA VAL A 135 -4.96 -3.42 8.82
C VAL A 135 -5.63 -4.80 8.90
N PHE A 136 -5.78 -5.36 10.10
CA PHE A 136 -6.49 -6.64 10.28
C PHE A 136 -8.00 -6.51 10.02
N LEU A 137 -8.58 -5.35 10.29
CA LEU A 137 -9.99 -5.07 10.00
C LEU A 137 -10.24 -4.82 8.51
N ALA A 138 -9.25 -4.31 7.78
CA ALA A 138 -9.39 -3.93 6.37
C ALA A 138 -9.80 -5.09 5.47
N GLY A 139 -9.16 -6.26 5.61
CA GLY A 139 -9.45 -7.46 4.80
C GLY A 139 -10.93 -7.92 4.92
N PRO A 140 -11.42 -8.27 6.12
CA PRO A 140 -12.82 -8.65 6.33
C PRO A 140 -13.82 -7.58 5.93
N LEU A 141 -13.52 -6.31 6.20
CA LEU A 141 -14.40 -5.20 5.83
C LEU A 141 -14.50 -5.07 4.31
N THR A 142 -13.36 -4.98 3.63
CA THR A 142 -13.30 -4.83 2.17
C THR A 142 -13.87 -6.04 1.43
N SER A 143 -13.64 -7.24 1.95
CA SER A 143 -14.23 -8.44 1.35
C SER A 143 -15.76 -8.42 1.39
N ARG A 144 -16.39 -7.83 2.42
CA ARG A 144 -17.85 -7.76 2.57
C ARG A 144 -18.48 -6.63 1.77
N ILE A 145 -17.96 -5.39 1.91
CA ILE A 145 -18.62 -4.19 1.39
C ILE A 145 -17.90 -3.54 0.19
N GLY A 146 -16.71 -4.04 -0.19
CA GLY A 146 -15.88 -3.51 -1.29
C GLY A 146 -14.91 -2.42 -0.86
N TYR A 147 -13.99 -2.08 -1.76
CA TYR A 147 -12.94 -1.08 -1.50
C TYR A 147 -13.50 0.32 -1.30
N ARG A 148 -14.42 0.72 -2.19
CA ARG A 148 -15.05 2.03 -2.17
C ARG A 148 -15.75 2.30 -0.84
N TRP A 149 -16.66 1.42 -0.43
CA TRP A 149 -17.45 1.60 0.78
C TRP A 149 -16.62 1.44 2.05
N ALA A 150 -15.65 0.53 2.07
CA ALA A 150 -14.73 0.39 3.20
C ALA A 150 -13.93 1.68 3.41
N THR A 151 -13.45 2.31 2.33
CA THR A 151 -12.71 3.57 2.42
C THR A 151 -13.61 4.73 2.86
N ILE A 152 -14.83 4.87 2.30
CA ILE A 152 -15.79 5.90 2.72
C ILE A 152 -16.11 5.77 4.22
N THR A 153 -16.37 4.55 4.69
CA THR A 153 -16.61 4.28 6.11
C THR A 153 -15.43 4.71 6.97
N GLY A 154 -14.21 4.37 6.56
CA GLY A 154 -12.99 4.82 7.23
C GLY A 154 -12.87 6.35 7.30
N LEU A 155 -13.17 7.06 6.20
CA LEU A 155 -13.14 8.53 6.14
C LEU A 155 -14.18 9.18 7.06
N MET A 156 -15.36 8.60 7.17
CA MET A 156 -16.41 9.10 8.08
C MET A 156 -15.98 8.95 9.55
N PHE A 157 -15.42 7.80 9.92
CA PHE A 157 -14.88 7.59 11.26
C PHE A 157 -13.69 8.51 11.55
N LEU A 158 -12.79 8.71 10.58
CA LEU A 158 -11.66 9.64 10.73
C LEU A 158 -12.14 11.05 11.04
N ASN A 159 -13.15 11.56 10.31
CA ASN A 159 -13.73 12.86 10.59
C ASN A 159 -14.26 12.99 12.03
N ALA A 160 -14.87 11.94 12.57
CA ALA A 160 -15.37 11.91 13.94
C ALA A 160 -14.23 11.85 14.98
N PHE A 161 -13.17 11.11 14.70
CA PHE A 161 -12.04 10.95 15.63
C PHE A 161 -11.17 12.21 15.72
N ILE A 162 -10.99 12.95 14.61
CA ILE A 162 -10.34 14.27 14.61
C ILE A 162 -11.06 15.24 15.56
N LEU A 163 -12.40 15.15 15.75
CA LEU A 163 -13.11 15.95 16.74
C LEU A 163 -12.59 15.66 18.17
N ILE A 164 -12.35 14.40 18.49
CA ILE A 164 -11.84 14.02 19.82
C ILE A 164 -10.44 14.63 20.02
N PHE A 165 -9.58 14.57 18.99
CA PHE A 165 -8.25 15.17 19.06
C PHE A 165 -8.31 16.69 19.21
N TYR A 166 -9.19 17.38 18.47
CA TYR A 166 -9.34 18.84 18.51
C TYR A 166 -9.76 19.34 19.89
N PHE A 167 -10.66 18.63 20.59
CA PHE A 167 -11.16 18.97 21.92
C PHE A 167 -10.36 18.32 23.05
N ALA A 168 -9.25 17.65 22.77
CA ALA A 168 -8.44 17.01 23.80
C ALA A 168 -7.77 18.06 24.70
N GLU A 169 -7.96 17.91 26.01
CA GLU A 169 -7.36 18.78 27.04
C GLU A 169 -6.21 18.11 27.80
N SER A 170 -5.95 16.83 27.55
CA SER A 170 -4.92 16.05 28.24
C SER A 170 -4.22 15.06 27.33
N LEU A 171 -2.96 14.72 27.65
CA LEU A 171 -2.18 13.75 26.88
C LEU A 171 -2.84 12.36 26.75
N PRO A 172 -3.50 11.79 27.79
CA PRO A 172 -4.22 10.53 27.66
C PRO A 172 -5.36 10.58 26.63
N VAL A 173 -6.08 11.70 26.54
CA VAL A 173 -7.16 11.87 25.53
C VAL A 173 -6.57 11.97 24.12
N ILE A 174 -5.45 12.69 23.96
CA ILE A 174 -4.71 12.75 22.68
C ILE A 174 -4.23 11.33 22.29
N PHE A 175 -3.70 10.57 23.23
CA PHE A 175 -3.26 9.20 23.00
C PHE A 175 -4.40 8.30 22.48
N VAL A 176 -5.56 8.37 23.14
CA VAL A 176 -6.74 7.59 22.71
C VAL A 176 -7.27 8.06 21.36
N SER A 177 -7.34 9.38 21.11
CA SER A 177 -7.80 9.91 19.81
C SER A 177 -6.90 9.44 18.68
N GLN A 178 -5.60 9.42 18.88
CA GLN A 178 -4.64 8.96 17.88
C GLN A 178 -4.74 7.45 17.60
N ILE A 179 -5.04 6.62 18.61
CA ILE A 179 -5.35 5.20 18.38
C ILE A 179 -6.60 5.06 17.51
N LEU A 180 -7.64 5.84 17.80
CA LEU A 180 -8.87 5.81 17.03
C LEU A 180 -8.67 6.30 15.58
N GLU A 181 -7.90 7.37 15.38
CA GLU A 181 -7.54 7.87 14.03
C GLU A 181 -6.68 6.86 13.26
N GLY A 182 -5.84 6.11 13.95
CA GLY A 182 -5.04 5.04 13.36
C GLY A 182 -5.87 3.91 12.75
N LEU A 183 -7.04 3.59 13.28
CA LEU A 183 -7.90 2.53 12.71
C LEU A 183 -8.24 2.76 11.23
N PRO A 184 -8.77 3.92 10.80
CA PRO A 184 -8.94 4.26 9.39
C PRO A 184 -7.64 4.22 8.57
N TRP A 185 -6.49 4.64 9.13
CA TRP A 185 -5.22 4.59 8.39
C TRP A 185 -4.86 3.17 7.99
N GLY A 186 -5.04 2.20 8.90
CA GLY A 186 -4.83 0.78 8.59
C GLY A 186 -5.71 0.29 7.45
N ILE A 187 -6.95 0.77 7.36
CA ILE A 187 -7.86 0.47 6.24
C ILE A 187 -7.34 1.12 4.95
N PHE A 188 -6.91 2.37 4.99
CA PHE A 188 -6.46 3.10 3.80
C PHE A 188 -5.18 2.51 3.22
N ILE A 189 -4.18 2.21 4.05
CA ILE A 189 -2.90 1.67 3.61
C ILE A 189 -3.02 0.25 3.04
N ALA A 190 -4.03 -0.52 3.48
CA ALA A 190 -4.33 -1.82 2.91
C ALA A 190 -5.12 -1.70 1.60
N ASN A 191 -6.11 -0.81 1.55
CA ASN A 191 -7.06 -0.71 0.44
C ASN A 191 -6.53 0.12 -0.73
N ALA A 192 -5.80 1.21 -0.50
CA ALA A 192 -5.36 2.10 -1.58
C ALA A 192 -4.46 1.37 -2.60
N PRO A 193 -3.37 0.66 -2.22
CA PRO A 193 -2.55 -0.06 -3.18
C PRO A 193 -3.32 -1.19 -3.88
N ALA A 194 -4.19 -1.89 -3.16
CA ALA A 194 -4.99 -2.98 -3.71
C ALA A 194 -5.99 -2.45 -4.75
N TYR A 195 -6.76 -1.45 -4.42
CA TYR A 195 -7.70 -0.80 -5.34
C TYR A 195 -6.98 -0.24 -6.57
N CYS A 196 -5.90 0.53 -6.37
CA CYS A 196 -5.11 1.09 -7.47
C CYS A 196 -4.60 -0.01 -8.42
N SER A 197 -4.11 -1.13 -7.89
CA SER A 197 -3.60 -2.22 -8.72
C SER A 197 -4.70 -2.99 -9.47
N GLU A 198 -5.93 -3.03 -8.93
CA GLU A 198 -7.06 -3.73 -9.54
C GLU A 198 -7.77 -2.93 -10.64
N ILE A 199 -7.78 -1.58 -10.54
CA ILE A 199 -8.49 -0.76 -11.53
C ILE A 199 -7.64 -0.36 -12.73
N VAL A 200 -6.31 -0.40 -12.63
CA VAL A 200 -5.40 -0.02 -13.72
C VAL A 200 -4.85 -1.23 -14.47
N PRO A 201 -4.55 -1.13 -15.77
CA PRO A 201 -3.91 -2.19 -16.55
C PRO A 201 -2.49 -2.48 -16.05
N ILE A 202 -1.97 -3.66 -16.40
CA ILE A 202 -0.69 -4.20 -15.92
C ILE A 202 0.46 -3.18 -16.01
N LYS A 203 0.57 -2.45 -17.12
CA LYS A 203 1.65 -1.46 -17.34
C LYS A 203 1.59 -0.25 -16.41
N LEU A 204 0.41 0.09 -15.88
CA LEU A 204 0.23 1.22 -14.96
C LEU A 204 0.28 0.81 -13.48
N ARG A 205 0.31 -0.48 -13.14
CA ARG A 205 0.30 -0.94 -11.74
C ARG A 205 1.50 -0.41 -10.93
N ALA A 206 2.72 -0.52 -11.49
CA ALA A 206 3.92 -0.03 -10.83
C ALA A 206 3.90 1.50 -10.62
N PRO A 207 3.63 2.34 -11.64
CA PRO A 207 3.44 3.78 -11.41
C PRO A 207 2.33 4.11 -10.41
N ALA A 208 1.19 3.42 -10.46
CA ALA A 208 0.06 3.69 -9.56
C ALA A 208 0.40 3.35 -8.10
N THR A 209 1.13 2.27 -7.84
CA THR A 209 1.56 1.92 -6.48
C THR A 209 2.68 2.83 -5.97
N GLN A 210 3.60 3.25 -6.83
CA GLN A 210 4.63 4.25 -6.45
C GLN A 210 4.04 5.64 -6.19
N MET A 211 2.91 5.96 -6.79
CA MET A 211 2.20 7.22 -6.54
C MET A 211 1.78 7.36 -5.06
N LEU A 212 1.54 6.25 -4.35
CA LEU A 212 1.27 6.27 -2.92
C LEU A 212 2.41 6.91 -2.11
N GLN A 213 3.66 6.57 -2.44
CA GLN A 213 4.82 7.18 -1.80
C GLN A 213 4.94 8.68 -2.10
N MET A 214 4.55 9.11 -3.30
CA MET A 214 4.47 10.52 -3.64
C MET A 214 3.47 11.26 -2.74
N PHE A 215 2.29 10.69 -2.53
CA PHE A 215 1.26 11.28 -1.66
C PHE A 215 1.67 11.28 -0.19
N TRP A 216 2.42 10.28 0.26
CA TRP A 216 3.05 10.30 1.58
C TRP A 216 3.96 11.54 1.74
N ALA A 217 4.82 11.82 0.76
CA ALA A 217 5.70 12.99 0.78
C ALA A 217 4.92 14.32 0.68
N ILE A 218 3.81 14.38 -0.06
CA ILE A 218 2.93 15.56 -0.10
C ILE A 218 2.35 15.85 1.29
N GLY A 219 1.86 14.84 1.99
CA GLY A 219 1.34 15.00 3.34
C GLY A 219 2.39 15.56 4.31
N SER A 220 3.63 15.06 4.24
CA SER A 220 4.74 15.56 5.06
C SER A 220 5.14 17.02 4.73
N ILE A 221 5.03 17.44 3.47
CA ILE A 221 5.27 18.85 3.06
C ILE A 221 4.17 19.74 3.66
N ILE A 222 2.92 19.35 3.54
CA ILE A 222 1.78 20.16 4.03
C ILE A 222 1.89 20.35 5.53
N VAL A 223 2.11 19.29 6.30
CA VAL A 223 2.24 19.41 7.75
C VAL A 223 3.51 20.16 8.14
N GLY A 224 4.62 19.96 7.42
CA GLY A 224 5.86 20.72 7.63
C GLY A 224 5.65 22.22 7.44
N ALA A 225 4.95 22.61 6.37
CA ALA A 225 4.63 24.03 6.11
C ALA A 225 3.70 24.60 7.18
N VAL A 226 2.65 23.87 7.55
CA VAL A 226 1.69 24.28 8.59
C VAL A 226 2.41 24.45 9.93
N THR A 227 3.17 23.46 10.38
CA THR A 227 3.88 23.51 11.67
C THR A 227 4.99 24.57 11.69
N TYR A 228 5.66 24.80 10.56
CA TYR A 228 6.63 25.90 10.43
C TYR A 228 5.96 27.27 10.64
N VAL A 229 4.81 27.52 10.02
CA VAL A 229 4.06 28.79 10.15
C VAL A 229 3.52 28.98 11.58
N TYR A 230 3.04 27.92 12.22
CA TYR A 230 2.46 27.99 13.55
C TYR A 230 3.45 27.81 14.71
N ASN A 231 4.72 27.47 14.43
CA ASN A 231 5.75 27.34 15.46
C ASN A 231 5.96 28.61 16.33
N PRO A 232 5.98 29.86 15.78
CA PRO A 232 6.13 31.05 16.61
C PRO A 232 4.85 31.51 17.30
N VAL A 233 3.71 30.91 16.99
CA VAL A 233 2.41 31.29 17.56
C VAL A 233 2.30 30.78 18.99
N LYS A 234 1.83 31.63 19.91
CA LYS A 234 1.60 31.29 21.32
C LYS A 234 0.17 30.84 21.60
N GLY A 235 0.02 29.98 22.58
CA GLY A 235 -1.28 29.50 23.05
C GLY A 235 -1.86 28.37 22.20
N ASP A 236 -3.11 28.01 22.48
CA ASP A 236 -3.79 26.81 21.91
C ASP A 236 -3.93 26.85 20.39
N THR A 237 -3.98 28.04 19.80
CA THR A 237 -4.11 28.24 18.35
C THR A 237 -2.97 27.59 17.58
N ALA A 238 -1.75 27.55 18.18
CA ALA A 238 -0.56 26.98 17.56
C ALA A 238 -0.69 25.50 17.17
N PHE A 239 -1.45 24.72 17.90
CA PHE A 239 -1.65 23.29 17.61
C PHE A 239 -3.10 22.95 17.22
N LYS A 240 -4.12 23.72 17.66
CA LYS A 240 -5.52 23.48 17.26
C LYS A 240 -5.78 23.74 15.79
N ILE A 241 -5.18 24.77 15.18
CA ILE A 241 -5.34 25.02 13.75
C ILE A 241 -4.70 23.91 12.90
N PRO A 242 -3.47 23.47 13.14
CA PRO A 242 -2.92 22.30 12.46
C PRO A 242 -3.80 21.04 12.56
N ILE A 243 -4.43 20.79 13.72
CA ILE A 243 -5.39 19.68 13.87
C ILE A 243 -6.65 19.92 13.02
N ALA A 244 -7.20 21.14 13.02
CA ALA A 244 -8.40 21.48 12.24
C ALA A 244 -8.18 21.35 10.72
N ILE A 245 -6.98 21.61 10.23
CA ILE A 245 -6.61 21.46 8.80
C ILE A 245 -6.80 20.00 8.33
N GLN A 246 -6.70 19.03 9.21
CA GLN A 246 -6.94 17.63 8.85
C GLN A 246 -8.31 17.42 8.18
N TRP A 247 -9.36 18.13 8.57
CA TRP A 247 -10.70 17.99 7.97
C TRP A 247 -10.79 18.36 6.50
N ILE A 248 -9.83 19.12 5.98
CA ILE A 248 -9.80 19.55 4.57
C ILE A 248 -9.70 18.34 3.61
N PHE A 249 -9.11 17.24 4.05
CA PHE A 249 -8.87 16.10 3.19
C PHE A 249 -9.99 15.04 3.24
N PRO A 250 -10.39 14.48 4.40
CA PRO A 250 -11.32 13.35 4.46
C PRO A 250 -12.73 13.73 4.01
N THR A 251 -13.19 14.95 4.27
CA THR A 251 -14.55 15.37 3.95
C THR A 251 -14.79 15.47 2.43
N PRO A 252 -14.01 16.22 1.63
CA PRO A 252 -14.19 16.25 0.18
C PRO A 252 -13.92 14.89 -0.47
N LEU A 253 -12.94 14.14 0.05
CA LEU A 253 -12.58 12.85 -0.49
C LEU A 253 -13.71 11.83 -0.30
N ALA A 254 -14.38 11.81 0.86
CA ALA A 254 -15.55 10.97 1.09
C ALA A 254 -16.65 11.26 0.06
N ILE A 255 -16.94 12.55 -0.22
CA ILE A 255 -17.93 12.97 -1.22
C ILE A 255 -17.51 12.52 -2.62
N LEU A 256 -16.24 12.69 -3.01
CA LEU A 256 -15.75 12.27 -4.32
C LEU A 256 -15.83 10.74 -4.50
N LEU A 257 -15.51 9.98 -3.48
CA LEU A 257 -15.55 8.51 -3.55
C LEU A 257 -16.96 7.94 -3.70
N PHE A 258 -18.03 8.71 -3.38
CA PHE A 258 -19.40 8.30 -3.75
C PHE A 258 -19.59 8.17 -5.26
N LEU A 259 -18.80 8.88 -6.05
CA LEU A 259 -18.83 8.81 -7.52
C LEU A 259 -17.88 7.73 -8.09
N ALA A 260 -16.93 7.23 -7.29
CA ALA A 260 -15.95 6.26 -7.73
C ALA A 260 -16.61 4.93 -8.14
N PRO A 261 -16.13 4.27 -9.21
CA PRO A 261 -16.53 2.89 -9.50
C PRO A 261 -15.92 1.93 -8.47
N GLU A 262 -16.60 0.82 -8.19
CA GLU A 262 -16.02 -0.26 -7.38
C GLU A 262 -15.02 -1.06 -8.23
N SER A 263 -14.09 -1.78 -7.57
CA SER A 263 -13.14 -2.63 -8.27
C SER A 263 -13.84 -3.69 -9.14
N PRO A 264 -13.56 -3.76 -10.47
CA PRO A 264 -14.11 -4.79 -11.32
C PRO A 264 -13.74 -6.20 -10.85
N TRP A 265 -12.51 -6.41 -10.39
CA TRP A 265 -12.04 -7.70 -9.87
C TRP A 265 -12.82 -8.13 -8.63
N TRP A 266 -13.11 -7.20 -7.71
CA TRP A 266 -13.93 -7.48 -6.55
C TRP A 266 -15.37 -7.85 -6.93
N LEU A 267 -15.96 -7.14 -7.90
CA LEU A 267 -17.31 -7.41 -8.40
C LEU A 267 -17.40 -8.80 -9.06
N VAL A 268 -16.42 -9.18 -9.87
CA VAL A 268 -16.35 -10.52 -10.49
C VAL A 268 -16.19 -11.60 -9.42
N ARG A 269 -15.33 -11.40 -8.40
CA ARG A 269 -15.23 -12.33 -7.25
C ARG A 269 -16.55 -12.52 -6.50
N LYS A 270 -17.40 -11.50 -6.48
CA LYS A 270 -18.75 -11.56 -5.90
C LYS A 270 -19.83 -12.11 -6.85
N GLY A 271 -19.48 -12.46 -8.08
CA GLY A 271 -20.42 -12.94 -9.10
C GLY A 271 -21.31 -11.85 -9.72
N ARG A 272 -21.02 -10.55 -9.45
CA ARG A 272 -21.78 -9.38 -9.94
C ARG A 272 -21.26 -8.91 -11.30
N LEU A 273 -21.40 -9.78 -12.34
CA LEU A 273 -20.76 -9.58 -13.65
C LEU A 273 -21.26 -8.33 -14.40
N GLU A 274 -22.55 -8.01 -14.34
CA GLU A 274 -23.13 -6.83 -15.00
C GLU A 274 -22.57 -5.53 -14.41
N GLU A 275 -22.42 -5.49 -13.10
CA GLU A 275 -21.85 -4.33 -12.43
C GLU A 275 -20.33 -4.24 -12.70
N ALA A 276 -19.65 -5.38 -12.82
CA ALA A 276 -18.24 -5.42 -13.22
C ALA A 276 -18.07 -4.83 -14.63
N ALA A 277 -18.91 -5.23 -15.59
CA ALA A 277 -18.90 -4.68 -16.93
C ALA A 277 -19.17 -3.16 -16.94
N THR A 278 -20.13 -2.71 -16.13
CA THR A 278 -20.40 -1.27 -15.95
C THR A 278 -19.19 -0.53 -15.37
N SER A 279 -18.53 -1.13 -14.37
CA SER A 279 -17.32 -0.54 -13.75
C SER A 279 -16.17 -0.46 -14.75
N VAL A 280 -15.88 -1.53 -15.50
CA VAL A 280 -14.87 -1.53 -16.58
C VAL A 280 -15.17 -0.45 -17.61
N GLY A 281 -16.43 -0.34 -18.06
CA GLY A 281 -16.87 0.68 -19.02
C GLY A 281 -16.75 2.13 -18.50
N ARG A 282 -16.80 2.34 -17.18
CA ARG A 282 -16.56 3.65 -16.53
C ARG A 282 -15.08 3.96 -16.35
N LEU A 283 -14.23 2.95 -16.18
CA LEU A 283 -12.80 3.11 -15.97
C LEU A 283 -12.04 3.35 -17.28
N GLY A 284 -12.49 2.75 -18.36
CA GLY A 284 -11.85 2.83 -19.67
C GLY A 284 -12.61 3.64 -20.71
N ARG A 285 -11.95 3.91 -21.83
CA ARG A 285 -12.54 4.60 -22.98
C ARG A 285 -13.28 3.58 -23.85
N LYS A 286 -14.59 3.67 -23.96
CA LYS A 286 -15.45 2.74 -24.72
C LYS A 286 -14.98 2.46 -26.16
N SER A 287 -14.27 3.42 -26.80
CA SER A 287 -13.75 3.26 -28.16
C SER A 287 -12.46 2.44 -28.26
N ARG A 288 -11.84 2.06 -27.13
CA ARG A 288 -10.55 1.37 -27.09
C ARG A 288 -10.56 0.10 -26.24
N LEU A 289 -11.67 -0.18 -25.60
CA LEU A 289 -11.81 -1.28 -24.65
C LEU A 289 -12.96 -2.19 -25.06
N ASN A 290 -12.66 -3.47 -25.20
CA ASN A 290 -13.71 -4.49 -25.32
C ASN A 290 -14.10 -4.95 -23.90
N VAL A 291 -15.20 -4.39 -23.41
CA VAL A 291 -15.66 -4.64 -22.02
C VAL A 291 -15.97 -6.12 -21.76
N PRO A 292 -16.71 -6.85 -22.64
CA PRO A 292 -16.96 -8.27 -22.49
C PRO A 292 -15.69 -9.11 -22.36
N GLU A 293 -14.70 -8.89 -23.24
CA GLU A 293 -13.42 -9.61 -23.22
C GLU A 293 -12.64 -9.36 -21.93
N THR A 294 -12.61 -8.10 -21.47
CA THR A 294 -11.94 -7.75 -20.20
C THR A 294 -12.59 -8.45 -19.00
N VAL A 295 -13.92 -8.51 -18.95
CA VAL A 295 -14.65 -9.23 -17.88
C VAL A 295 -14.43 -10.73 -18.00
N ALA A 296 -14.40 -11.27 -19.23
CA ALA A 296 -14.09 -12.67 -19.50
C ALA A 296 -12.69 -13.05 -19.00
N MET A 297 -11.68 -12.21 -19.27
CA MET A 297 -10.32 -12.39 -18.76
C MET A 297 -10.30 -12.42 -17.23
N MET A 298 -10.95 -11.45 -16.56
CA MET A 298 -11.01 -11.39 -15.10
C MET A 298 -11.68 -12.63 -14.50
N ARG A 299 -12.79 -13.07 -15.10
CA ARG A 299 -13.53 -14.26 -14.68
C ARG A 299 -12.68 -15.52 -14.84
N ARG A 300 -11.99 -15.68 -15.97
CA ARG A 300 -11.09 -16.83 -16.21
C ARG A 300 -9.99 -16.91 -15.16
N VAL A 301 -9.33 -15.78 -14.86
CA VAL A 301 -8.30 -15.75 -13.82
C VAL A 301 -8.86 -16.15 -12.46
N ILE A 302 -10.04 -15.66 -12.08
CA ILE A 302 -10.69 -15.99 -10.81
C ILE A 302 -11.15 -17.46 -10.77
N GLU A 303 -11.63 -18.02 -11.90
CA GLU A 303 -12.02 -19.42 -11.98
C GLU A 303 -10.81 -20.36 -11.83
N MET A 304 -9.67 -20.01 -12.45
CA MET A 304 -8.41 -20.76 -12.23
C MET A 304 -7.93 -20.69 -10.77
N GLU A 305 -8.23 -19.59 -10.08
CA GLU A 305 -7.92 -19.42 -8.65
C GLU A 305 -8.91 -20.19 -7.74
N LYS A 306 -10.15 -20.43 -8.19
CA LYS A 306 -11.20 -21.10 -7.38
C LYS A 306 -11.00 -22.59 -7.18
N ASP A 307 -10.24 -23.26 -8.03
CA ASP A 307 -9.86 -24.66 -7.83
C ASP A 307 -8.96 -24.87 -6.60
N GLU A 308 -8.46 -23.78 -6.03
CA GLU A 308 -7.77 -23.74 -4.75
C GLU A 308 -8.73 -23.20 -3.66
N SER A 309 -8.69 -23.78 -2.45
CA SER A 309 -9.53 -23.42 -1.29
C SER A 309 -9.63 -21.91 -1.01
N GLU A 310 -10.70 -21.45 -0.33
CA GLU A 310 -10.82 -20.03 0.06
C GLU A 310 -9.58 -19.53 0.77
N PRO A 311 -9.04 -18.33 0.39
CA PRO A 311 -7.78 -17.82 0.90
C PRO A 311 -7.88 -17.50 2.40
N GLY A 312 -7.19 -18.28 3.22
CA GLY A 312 -7.09 -18.08 4.66
C GLY A 312 -5.72 -17.55 5.09
N TYR A 313 -5.66 -16.86 6.24
CA TYR A 313 -4.40 -16.37 6.80
C TYR A 313 -3.38 -17.48 7.05
N PHE A 314 -3.82 -18.69 7.39
CA PHE A 314 -2.92 -19.83 7.63
C PHE A 314 -2.21 -20.34 6.38
N GLU A 315 -2.75 -20.08 5.19
CA GLU A 315 -2.12 -20.48 3.93
C GLU A 315 -0.86 -19.65 3.63
N LEU A 316 -0.83 -18.38 4.09
CA LEU A 316 0.35 -17.52 3.99
C LEU A 316 1.60 -18.11 4.64
N PHE A 317 1.42 -19.01 5.60
CA PHE A 317 2.49 -19.62 6.37
C PHE A 317 2.82 -21.05 5.92
N LYS A 318 2.32 -21.49 4.76
CA LYS A 318 2.55 -22.83 4.21
C LYS A 318 3.37 -22.79 2.92
N GLY A 319 4.24 -23.78 2.74
CA GLY A 319 4.93 -24.07 1.49
C GLY A 319 5.67 -22.88 0.86
N VAL A 320 5.36 -22.61 -0.39
CA VAL A 320 5.97 -21.53 -1.19
C VAL A 320 5.50 -20.14 -0.74
N ASP A 321 4.24 -20.04 -0.31
CA ASP A 321 3.65 -18.76 0.12
C ASP A 321 4.26 -18.25 1.41
N LEU A 322 4.76 -19.12 2.30
CA LEU A 322 5.56 -18.71 3.45
C LEU A 322 6.81 -17.93 3.01
N TYR A 323 7.52 -18.42 2.00
CA TYR A 323 8.72 -17.73 1.52
C TYR A 323 8.41 -16.35 0.92
N ARG A 324 7.31 -16.23 0.15
CA ARG A 324 6.80 -14.97 -0.39
C ARG A 324 6.39 -14.01 0.74
N THR A 325 5.66 -14.52 1.71
CA THR A 325 5.22 -13.74 2.89
C THR A 325 6.41 -13.22 3.66
N LEU A 326 7.45 -14.04 3.88
CA LEU A 326 8.68 -13.62 4.55
C LEU A 326 9.44 -12.54 3.77
N ILE A 327 9.48 -12.59 2.44
CA ILE A 327 10.08 -11.51 1.63
C ILE A 327 9.29 -10.21 1.80
N VAL A 328 7.96 -10.27 1.74
CA VAL A 328 7.09 -9.09 1.88
C VAL A 328 7.21 -8.50 3.29
N CYS A 329 7.12 -9.32 4.33
CA CYS A 329 7.30 -8.89 5.71
C CYS A 329 8.71 -8.31 5.95
N GLY A 330 9.73 -8.95 5.40
CA GLY A 330 11.11 -8.48 5.49
C GLY A 330 11.33 -7.14 4.78
N ALA A 331 10.74 -6.95 3.60
CA ALA A 331 10.82 -5.69 2.87
C ALA A 331 10.15 -4.54 3.62
N TYR A 332 9.01 -4.78 4.27
CA TYR A 332 8.35 -3.80 5.12
C TYR A 332 9.13 -3.51 6.42
N ALA A 333 9.55 -4.54 7.13
CA ALA A 333 10.28 -4.40 8.38
C ALA A 333 11.63 -3.68 8.20
N ALA A 334 12.34 -4.00 7.10
CA ALA A 334 13.63 -3.40 6.78
C ALA A 334 13.56 -1.88 6.58
N GLN A 335 12.41 -1.32 6.15
CA GLN A 335 12.27 0.14 6.02
C GLN A 335 12.53 0.84 7.36
N ASN A 336 12.03 0.31 8.47
CA ASN A 336 12.24 0.89 9.79
C ASN A 336 13.66 0.64 10.34
N LEU A 337 14.21 -0.54 10.06
CA LEU A 337 15.54 -0.94 10.53
C LEU A 337 16.69 -0.20 9.81
N THR A 338 16.44 0.45 8.69
CA THR A 338 17.44 1.18 7.89
C THR A 338 17.49 2.67 8.20
N GLY A 339 16.98 3.12 9.35
CA GLY A 339 17.09 4.50 9.80
C GLY A 339 15.99 5.44 9.31
N ASN A 340 14.89 4.93 8.74
CA ASN A 340 13.74 5.74 8.32
C ASN A 340 13.15 6.59 9.47
N LEU A 341 13.29 6.16 10.71
CA LEU A 341 12.86 6.91 11.88
C LEU A 341 13.56 8.27 12.03
N ILE A 342 14.79 8.44 11.52
CA ILE A 342 15.45 9.74 11.45
C ILE A 342 14.65 10.68 10.54
N ALA A 343 14.17 10.19 9.40
CA ALA A 343 13.35 10.97 8.47
C ALA A 343 11.97 11.29 9.06
N ASN A 344 11.33 10.33 9.72
CA ASN A 344 10.00 10.52 10.33
C ASN A 344 10.03 11.50 11.51
N GLN A 345 11.16 11.61 12.22
CA GLN A 345 11.36 12.51 13.36
C GLN A 345 12.38 13.63 13.02
N ALA A 346 12.46 14.04 11.74
CA ALA A 346 13.53 14.92 11.25
C ALA A 346 13.65 16.22 12.05
N VAL A 347 12.54 16.91 12.35
CA VAL A 347 12.55 18.17 13.11
C VAL A 347 13.15 17.95 14.49
N TYR A 348 12.69 16.92 15.22
CA TYR A 348 13.21 16.60 16.54
C TYR A 348 14.68 16.15 16.48
N PHE A 349 15.07 15.38 15.48
CA PHE A 349 16.45 14.98 15.25
C PHE A 349 17.37 16.19 15.04
N PHE A 350 16.96 17.17 14.22
CA PHE A 350 17.72 18.40 13.97
C PHE A 350 17.82 19.27 15.23
N GLU A 351 16.75 19.36 16.04
CA GLU A 351 16.78 20.07 17.31
C GLU A 351 17.78 19.40 18.29
N GLN A 352 17.75 18.06 18.39
CA GLN A 352 18.68 17.30 19.23
C GLN A 352 20.13 17.29 18.70
N ALA A 353 20.34 17.53 17.41
CA ALA A 353 21.66 17.77 16.84
C ALA A 353 22.27 19.13 17.23
N GLY A 354 21.49 20.00 17.90
CA GLY A 354 21.93 21.31 18.39
C GLY A 354 21.54 22.50 17.51
N LEU A 355 20.62 22.31 16.56
CA LEU A 355 20.10 23.40 15.74
C LEU A 355 18.99 24.17 16.49
N ALA A 356 18.89 25.49 16.21
CA ALA A 356 17.78 26.29 16.69
C ALA A 356 16.43 25.76 16.15
N THR A 357 15.38 25.78 16.99
CA THR A 357 14.05 25.22 16.68
C THR A 357 13.51 25.71 15.33
N ASN A 358 13.57 27.02 15.03
CA ASN A 358 13.13 27.55 13.73
C ASN A 358 13.90 26.95 12.55
N THR A 359 15.22 26.76 12.70
CA THR A 359 16.06 26.13 11.67
C THR A 359 15.72 24.65 11.52
N ALA A 360 15.44 23.95 12.61
CA ALA A 360 15.04 22.54 12.58
C ALA A 360 13.70 22.34 11.83
N PHE A 361 12.70 23.19 12.06
CA PHE A 361 11.43 23.15 11.31
C PHE A 361 11.63 23.50 9.83
N ALA A 362 12.46 24.51 9.51
CA ALA A 362 12.78 24.87 8.13
C ALA A 362 13.48 23.71 7.39
N LEU A 363 14.47 23.07 8.02
CA LEU A 363 15.15 21.89 7.45
C LEU A 363 14.24 20.69 7.31
N GLY A 364 13.31 20.46 8.25
CA GLY A 364 12.28 19.43 8.16
C GLY A 364 11.40 19.62 6.92
N LEU A 365 10.95 20.86 6.68
CA LEU A 365 10.17 21.19 5.48
C LEU A 365 10.99 21.01 4.19
N ILE A 366 12.24 21.47 4.16
CA ILE A 366 13.15 21.29 3.02
C ILE A 366 13.38 19.79 2.76
N THR A 367 13.58 18.99 3.81
CA THR A 367 13.74 17.54 3.70
C THR A 367 12.53 16.91 3.02
N SER A 368 11.31 17.24 3.47
CA SER A 368 10.07 16.74 2.88
C SER A 368 9.90 17.15 1.41
N ALA A 369 10.23 18.39 1.06
CA ALA A 369 10.17 18.88 -0.32
C ALA A 369 11.18 18.13 -1.23
N LEU A 370 12.40 17.93 -0.75
CA LEU A 370 13.41 17.15 -1.48
C LEU A 370 12.99 15.68 -1.62
N GLN A 371 12.42 15.06 -0.57
CA GLN A 371 11.89 13.70 -0.65
C GLN A 371 10.86 13.57 -1.77
N TRP A 372 9.96 14.53 -1.92
CA TRP A 372 8.96 14.51 -2.99
C TRP A 372 9.61 14.54 -4.39
N ILE A 373 10.61 15.42 -4.60
CA ILE A 373 11.36 15.48 -5.86
C ILE A 373 12.05 14.15 -6.16
N PHE A 374 12.70 13.56 -5.15
CA PHE A 374 13.44 12.31 -5.32
C PHE A 374 12.54 11.08 -5.49
N VAL A 375 11.34 11.09 -4.94
CA VAL A 375 10.31 10.07 -5.27
C VAL A 375 9.94 10.14 -6.76
N MET A 376 9.79 11.34 -7.34
CA MET A 376 9.55 11.48 -8.78
C MET A 376 10.71 10.95 -9.62
N LEU A 377 11.96 11.23 -9.22
CA LEU A 377 13.14 10.68 -9.87
C LEU A 377 13.22 9.16 -9.75
N SER A 378 12.71 8.58 -8.66
CA SER A 378 12.68 7.13 -8.47
C SER A 378 11.83 6.41 -9.52
N TRP A 379 10.77 7.03 -10.05
CA TRP A 379 9.96 6.45 -11.14
C TRP A 379 10.78 6.25 -12.41
N ILE A 380 11.63 7.22 -12.73
CA ILE A 380 12.56 7.12 -13.86
C ILE A 380 13.55 5.97 -13.59
N LEU A 381 14.11 5.92 -12.39
CA LEU A 381 15.10 4.92 -11.99
C LEU A 381 14.53 3.50 -12.05
N THR A 382 13.30 3.28 -11.57
CA THR A 382 12.63 1.98 -11.59
C THR A 382 12.24 1.49 -12.99
N THR A 383 12.14 2.40 -13.95
CA THR A 383 11.90 2.05 -15.36
C THR A 383 13.15 1.41 -15.98
N TYR A 384 14.34 1.95 -15.66
CA TYR A 384 15.60 1.50 -16.27
C TYR A 384 16.32 0.42 -15.47
N LEU A 385 16.21 0.42 -14.15
CA LEU A 385 16.91 -0.51 -13.27
C LEU A 385 15.97 -1.57 -12.69
N GLY A 386 16.54 -2.72 -12.29
CA GLY A 386 15.81 -3.78 -11.60
C GLY A 386 15.49 -3.40 -10.15
N ARG A 387 14.40 -3.98 -9.61
CA ARG A 387 13.93 -3.70 -8.24
C ARG A 387 14.95 -4.09 -7.20
N ARG A 388 15.50 -5.30 -7.32
CA ARG A 388 16.58 -5.79 -6.46
C ARG A 388 17.84 -4.92 -6.56
N THR A 389 18.20 -4.50 -7.76
CA THR A 389 19.39 -3.66 -7.99
C THR A 389 19.24 -2.32 -7.27
N ILE A 390 18.10 -1.62 -7.45
CA ILE A 390 17.82 -0.34 -6.77
C ILE A 390 17.85 -0.51 -5.25
N TYR A 391 17.19 -1.56 -4.75
CA TYR A 391 17.11 -1.81 -3.31
C TYR A 391 18.49 -2.05 -2.69
N LEU A 392 19.31 -2.93 -3.28
CA LEU A 392 20.61 -3.29 -2.73
C LEU A 392 21.62 -2.14 -2.79
N TYR A 393 21.73 -1.46 -3.94
CA TYR A 393 22.65 -0.30 -4.04
C TYR A 393 22.18 0.87 -3.19
N GLY A 394 20.89 1.19 -3.18
CA GLY A 394 20.34 2.24 -2.34
C GLY A 394 20.55 1.96 -0.85
N SER A 395 20.32 0.72 -0.40
CA SER A 395 20.56 0.33 0.99
C SER A 395 22.04 0.34 1.35
N ALA A 396 22.94 -0.07 0.44
CA ALA A 396 24.39 -0.02 0.69
C ALA A 396 24.89 1.42 0.87
N ILE A 397 24.46 2.34 0.01
CA ILE A 397 24.79 3.78 0.14
C ILE A 397 24.23 4.32 1.46
N ASN A 398 22.99 3.97 1.81
CA ASN A 398 22.36 4.41 3.05
C ASN A 398 23.12 3.95 4.30
N VAL A 399 23.58 2.70 4.32
CA VAL A 399 24.41 2.15 5.42
C VAL A 399 25.71 2.93 5.58
N VAL A 400 26.40 3.25 4.48
CA VAL A 400 27.64 4.03 4.51
C VAL A 400 27.38 5.43 5.10
N LEU A 401 26.29 6.08 4.70
CA LEU A 401 25.91 7.41 5.20
C LEU A 401 25.50 7.38 6.68
N LEU A 402 24.81 6.33 7.13
CA LEU A 402 24.47 6.15 8.54
C LEU A 402 25.72 5.99 9.42
N ILE A 403 26.71 5.25 8.94
CA ILE A 403 28.02 5.13 9.63
C ILE A 403 28.74 6.48 9.64
N ALA A 404 28.73 7.22 8.53
CA ALA A 404 29.31 8.56 8.44
C ALA A 404 28.62 9.55 9.41
N LEU A 405 27.28 9.44 9.56
CA LEU A 405 26.51 10.19 10.54
C LEU A 405 26.97 9.89 11.98
N GLY A 406 27.18 8.60 12.30
CA GLY A 406 27.71 8.17 13.60
C GLY A 406 29.11 8.74 13.86
N ILE A 407 29.99 8.74 12.87
CA ILE A 407 31.34 9.33 12.96
C ILE A 407 31.23 10.84 13.19
N ALA A 408 30.43 11.56 12.39
CA ALA A 408 30.24 13.01 12.55
C ALA A 408 29.72 13.37 13.95
N GLY A 409 28.76 12.58 14.48
CA GLY A 409 28.24 12.75 15.86
C GLY A 409 29.26 12.40 16.95
N SER A 410 30.37 11.74 16.64
CA SER A 410 31.43 11.36 17.59
C SER A 410 32.57 12.38 17.69
N VAL A 411 32.69 13.28 16.70
CA VAL A 411 33.83 14.25 16.63
C VAL A 411 33.72 15.39 17.68
N GLY A 412 32.59 15.49 18.38
CA GLY A 412 32.36 16.48 19.43
C GLY A 412 31.38 17.59 19.04
N ASN A 413 31.01 18.44 20.01
CA ASN A 413 30.00 19.48 19.86
C ASN A 413 30.56 20.77 19.23
N SER A 414 31.11 20.70 18.02
CA SER A 414 31.50 21.89 17.24
C SER A 414 30.39 22.26 16.27
N ASN A 415 30.27 23.54 15.91
CA ASN A 415 29.32 23.98 14.86
C ASN A 415 29.49 23.20 13.55
N ALA A 416 30.73 22.80 13.22
CA ALA A 416 31.01 21.97 12.05
C ALA A 416 30.42 20.57 12.19
N SER A 417 30.53 19.93 13.36
CA SER A 417 29.94 18.62 13.64
C SER A 417 28.40 18.68 13.59
N THR A 418 27.77 19.67 14.22
CA THR A 418 26.33 19.90 14.18
C THR A 418 25.83 20.07 12.75
N ASN A 419 26.46 20.89 11.94
CA ASN A 419 26.08 21.08 10.54
C ASN A 419 26.29 19.82 9.70
N ALA A 420 27.36 19.05 9.95
CA ALA A 420 27.62 17.78 9.28
C ALA A 420 26.55 16.73 9.63
N VAL A 421 26.16 16.61 10.89
CA VAL A 421 25.10 15.70 11.35
C VAL A 421 23.77 16.07 10.71
N ALA A 422 23.41 17.35 10.67
CA ALA A 422 22.20 17.83 10.03
C ALA A 422 22.19 17.56 8.51
N ALA A 423 23.28 17.88 7.82
CA ALA A 423 23.42 17.63 6.38
C ALA A 423 23.33 16.12 6.04
N LEU A 424 24.01 15.27 6.82
CA LEU A 424 23.94 13.81 6.63
C LEU A 424 22.54 13.27 6.91
N GLY A 425 21.87 13.74 7.97
CA GLY A 425 20.48 13.35 8.28
C GLY A 425 19.52 13.69 7.13
N LEU A 426 19.65 14.88 6.53
CA LEU A 426 18.90 15.29 5.36
C LEU A 426 19.22 14.39 4.15
N ILE A 427 20.50 14.16 3.83
CA ILE A 427 20.93 13.35 2.69
C ILE A 427 20.43 11.89 2.83
N ILE A 428 20.54 11.31 4.03
CA ILE A 428 20.04 9.95 4.34
C ILE A 428 18.54 9.88 4.05
N SER A 429 17.77 10.83 4.56
CA SER A 429 16.33 10.88 4.38
C SER A 429 15.91 10.96 2.92
N VAL A 430 16.61 11.77 2.12
CA VAL A 430 16.35 11.98 0.70
C VAL A 430 16.75 10.74 -0.14
N LEU A 431 17.93 10.16 0.12
CA LEU A 431 18.40 9.00 -0.62
C LEU A 431 17.60 7.72 -0.30
N PHE A 432 17.07 7.62 0.92
CA PHE A 432 16.14 6.56 1.26
C PHE A 432 14.89 6.59 0.37
N THR A 433 14.35 7.77 0.08
CA THR A 433 13.18 7.94 -0.80
C THR A 433 13.48 7.80 -2.29
N LEU A 434 14.74 7.92 -2.71
CA LEU A 434 15.15 7.66 -4.10
C LEU A 434 15.21 6.15 -4.42
N GLY A 435 15.67 5.33 -3.47
CA GLY A 435 16.02 3.94 -3.71
C GLY A 435 15.19 2.92 -2.91
N PRO A 436 15.53 2.65 -1.63
CA PRO A 436 14.94 1.54 -0.88
C PRO A 436 13.43 1.64 -0.69
N ALA A 437 12.90 2.84 -0.38
CA ALA A 437 11.49 3.00 -0.07
C ALA A 437 10.58 2.72 -1.27
N PRO A 438 10.72 3.36 -2.45
CA PRO A 438 9.88 3.07 -3.62
C PRO A 438 10.07 1.65 -4.15
N ALA A 439 11.30 1.11 -4.13
CA ALA A 439 11.56 -0.26 -4.54
C ALA A 439 10.82 -1.27 -3.67
N SER A 440 10.73 -1.03 -2.36
CA SER A 440 10.00 -1.90 -1.43
C SER A 440 8.53 -2.03 -1.81
N TRP A 441 7.84 -0.94 -2.14
CA TRP A 441 6.43 -0.97 -2.55
C TRP A 441 6.19 -1.83 -3.80
N VAL A 442 7.09 -1.73 -4.77
CA VAL A 442 7.00 -2.55 -6.00
C VAL A 442 7.26 -4.01 -5.68
N ILE A 443 8.30 -4.32 -4.90
CA ILE A 443 8.64 -5.67 -4.46
C ILE A 443 7.45 -6.33 -3.76
N ILE A 444 6.81 -5.63 -2.83
CA ILE A 444 5.65 -6.11 -2.09
C ILE A 444 4.49 -6.46 -3.02
N GLY A 445 4.19 -5.60 -3.98
CA GLY A 445 3.13 -5.81 -4.96
C GLY A 445 3.40 -6.93 -5.95
N GLU A 446 4.66 -7.14 -6.36
CA GLU A 446 5.06 -8.15 -7.34
C GLU A 446 5.30 -9.55 -6.73
N THR A 447 5.73 -9.63 -5.46
CA THR A 447 6.07 -10.91 -4.80
C THR A 447 4.85 -11.73 -4.41
N SER A 448 3.75 -11.08 -4.03
CA SER A 448 2.54 -11.75 -3.54
C SER A 448 1.87 -12.56 -4.64
N SER A 449 1.40 -13.79 -4.34
CA SER A 449 0.52 -14.52 -5.24
C SER A 449 -0.78 -13.76 -5.46
N ILE A 450 -1.36 -13.85 -6.64
CA ILE A 450 -2.56 -13.06 -7.00
C ILE A 450 -3.70 -13.35 -6.00
N ARG A 451 -3.91 -14.64 -5.68
CA ARG A 451 -4.94 -15.12 -4.76
C ARG A 451 -4.78 -14.59 -3.33
N LEU A 452 -3.57 -14.65 -2.80
CA LEU A 452 -3.27 -14.27 -1.41
C LEU A 452 -2.80 -12.83 -1.24
N ARG A 453 -2.71 -12.05 -2.32
CA ARG A 453 -2.14 -10.69 -2.31
C ARG A 453 -2.73 -9.76 -1.26
N PRO A 454 -4.06 -9.64 -1.10
CA PRO A 454 -4.63 -8.76 -0.07
C PRO A 454 -4.21 -9.16 1.34
N LEU A 455 -4.17 -10.47 1.61
CA LEU A 455 -3.77 -11.01 2.91
C LEU A 455 -2.26 -10.86 3.13
N THR A 456 -1.44 -11.16 2.11
CA THR A 456 0.02 -11.01 2.17
C THR A 456 0.43 -9.56 2.39
N THR A 457 -0.21 -8.61 1.68
CA THR A 457 0.04 -7.17 1.85
C THR A 457 -0.38 -6.70 3.23
N GLY A 458 -1.53 -7.18 3.75
CA GLY A 458 -2.01 -6.89 5.09
C GLY A 458 -1.05 -7.38 6.17
N ILE A 459 -0.63 -8.65 6.13
CA ILE A 459 0.36 -9.22 7.06
C ILE A 459 1.71 -8.51 6.93
N GLY A 460 2.15 -8.20 5.71
CA GLY A 460 3.36 -7.43 5.48
C GLY A 460 3.29 -6.06 6.15
N ARG A 461 2.18 -5.33 6.00
CA ARG A 461 2.02 -4.04 6.67
C ARG A 461 1.88 -4.18 8.18
N ALA A 462 1.26 -5.23 8.68
CA ALA A 462 1.26 -5.54 10.11
C ALA A 462 2.69 -5.75 10.63
N SER A 463 3.55 -6.45 9.89
CA SER A 463 4.97 -6.64 10.26
C SER A 463 5.73 -5.31 10.32
N TYR A 464 5.40 -4.35 9.44
CA TYR A 464 5.95 -2.99 9.52
C TYR A 464 5.66 -2.35 10.88
N TYR A 465 4.40 -2.33 11.31
CA TYR A 465 4.01 -1.73 12.59
C TYR A 465 4.55 -2.51 13.80
N ILE A 466 4.58 -3.86 13.74
CA ILE A 466 5.13 -4.71 14.80
C ILE A 466 6.62 -4.39 15.03
N VAL A 467 7.36 -4.09 13.98
CA VAL A 467 8.78 -3.70 14.07
C VAL A 467 8.92 -2.22 14.41
N GLU A 468 8.09 -1.35 13.85
CA GLU A 468 8.15 0.10 14.05
C GLU A 468 7.90 0.50 15.50
N ILE A 469 6.88 -0.09 16.15
CA ILE A 469 6.49 0.26 17.52
C ILE A 469 7.66 0.14 18.51
N PRO A 470 8.37 -1.00 18.64
CA PRO A 470 9.55 -1.08 19.50
C PRO A 470 10.68 -0.12 19.10
N LEU A 471 10.85 0.09 17.79
CA LEU A 471 11.90 0.96 17.28
C LEU A 471 11.63 2.45 17.55
N ILE A 472 10.37 2.88 17.62
CA ILE A 472 10.02 4.23 18.07
C ILE A 472 10.46 4.45 19.52
N PHE A 473 10.20 3.50 20.42
CA PHE A 473 10.69 3.57 21.81
C PHE A 473 12.21 3.64 21.84
N LEU A 474 12.88 2.79 21.05
CA LEU A 474 14.33 2.80 20.96
C LEU A 474 14.85 4.14 20.39
N SER A 475 14.26 4.65 19.32
CA SER A 475 14.65 5.93 18.70
C SER A 475 14.47 7.10 19.67
N SER A 476 13.32 7.16 20.34
CA SER A 476 13.03 8.18 21.35
C SER A 476 14.04 8.12 22.50
N TYR A 477 14.37 6.93 23.00
CA TYR A 477 15.38 6.75 24.03
C TYR A 477 16.77 7.18 23.58
N LEU A 478 17.18 6.82 22.36
CA LEU A 478 18.49 7.17 21.81
C LEU A 478 18.68 8.68 21.63
N LEU A 479 17.61 9.39 21.19
CA LEU A 479 17.68 10.81 20.89
C LEU A 479 17.41 11.73 22.08
N ASN A 480 16.56 11.29 23.03
CA ASN A 480 16.12 12.17 24.13
C ASN A 480 17.26 12.49 25.10
N PRO A 481 17.45 13.77 25.51
CA PRO A 481 18.44 14.17 26.49
C PRO A 481 18.31 13.48 27.85
N THR A 482 17.09 13.09 28.26
CA THR A 482 16.84 12.35 29.49
C THR A 482 17.06 10.83 29.37
N GLY A 483 17.36 10.34 28.15
CA GLY A 483 17.66 8.94 27.84
C GLY A 483 19.12 8.73 27.45
N GLY A 484 19.33 8.13 26.26
CA GLY A 484 20.66 7.80 25.77
C GLY A 484 21.49 9.00 25.29
N ASN A 485 20.83 10.12 24.92
CA ASN A 485 21.44 11.36 24.43
C ASN A 485 22.54 11.16 23.38
N LEU A 486 22.30 10.24 22.44
CA LEU A 486 23.31 9.88 21.45
C LEU A 486 23.40 10.88 20.30
N GLY A 487 22.35 11.69 20.05
CA GLY A 487 22.32 12.63 18.92
C GLY A 487 22.72 11.94 17.61
N GLY A 488 23.72 12.48 16.92
CA GLY A 488 24.23 11.89 15.67
C GLY A 488 24.83 10.48 15.80
N LYS A 489 25.27 10.06 16.99
CA LYS A 489 25.81 8.71 17.23
C LYS A 489 24.78 7.58 17.04
N CYS A 490 23.47 7.91 17.04
CA CYS A 490 22.43 6.94 16.69
C CYS A 490 22.64 6.33 15.29
N GLY A 491 23.40 6.99 14.41
CA GLY A 491 23.81 6.48 13.11
C GLY A 491 24.53 5.14 13.15
N TYR A 492 25.27 4.82 14.21
CA TYR A 492 25.91 3.51 14.36
C TYR A 492 24.88 2.39 14.59
N VAL A 493 23.83 2.66 15.37
CA VAL A 493 22.76 1.69 15.64
C VAL A 493 22.02 1.39 14.35
N TRP A 494 21.55 2.44 13.66
CA TRP A 494 20.83 2.27 12.40
C TRP A 494 21.71 1.78 11.25
N GLY A 495 23.00 2.10 11.25
CA GLY A 495 23.97 1.56 10.31
C GLY A 495 24.18 0.06 10.49
N GLY A 496 24.26 -0.42 11.75
CA GLY A 496 24.37 -1.84 12.08
C GLY A 496 23.13 -2.64 11.67
N THR A 497 21.94 -2.17 12.04
CA THR A 497 20.68 -2.83 11.64
C THR A 497 20.45 -2.77 10.14
N GLY A 498 20.81 -1.65 9.49
CA GLY A 498 20.76 -1.51 8.03
C GLY A 498 21.70 -2.47 7.30
N LEU A 499 22.91 -2.68 7.82
CA LEU A 499 23.87 -3.65 7.27
C LEU A 499 23.31 -5.08 7.37
N PHE A 500 22.70 -5.44 8.50
CA PHE A 500 22.03 -6.73 8.64
C PHE A 500 20.93 -6.92 7.59
N CYS A 501 20.05 -5.93 7.42
CA CYS A 501 18.99 -5.96 6.41
C CYS A 501 19.56 -6.08 4.99
N LEU A 502 20.63 -5.37 4.68
CA LEU A 502 21.30 -5.43 3.39
C LEU A 502 21.83 -6.85 3.08
N VAL A 503 22.47 -7.49 4.07
CA VAL A 503 22.97 -8.87 3.93
C VAL A 503 21.81 -9.84 3.70
N VAL A 504 20.74 -9.75 4.47
CA VAL A 504 19.54 -10.58 4.29
C VAL A 504 18.95 -10.37 2.89
N ALA A 505 18.74 -9.12 2.48
CA ALA A 505 18.20 -8.80 1.16
C ALA A 505 19.08 -9.32 0.02
N PHE A 506 20.39 -9.29 0.16
CA PHE A 506 21.32 -9.80 -0.84
C PHE A 506 21.11 -11.30 -1.13
N PHE A 507 20.77 -12.09 -0.11
CA PHE A 507 20.54 -13.53 -0.28
C PHE A 507 19.11 -13.88 -0.68
N TRP A 508 18.10 -13.14 -0.17
CA TRP A 508 16.70 -13.54 -0.23
C TRP A 508 15.87 -12.79 -1.26
N LEU A 509 16.26 -11.55 -1.61
CA LEU A 509 15.48 -10.72 -2.51
C LEU A 509 15.69 -11.12 -3.97
N PRO A 510 14.64 -11.58 -4.71
CA PRO A 510 14.75 -11.92 -6.12
C PRO A 510 14.61 -10.67 -7.02
N GLU A 511 15.12 -10.77 -8.26
CA GLU A 511 14.89 -9.74 -9.28
C GLU A 511 13.66 -10.09 -10.11
N MET A 512 12.63 -9.24 -10.03
CA MET A 512 11.31 -9.47 -10.66
C MET A 512 11.05 -8.61 -11.90
N LYS A 513 12.00 -7.74 -12.29
CA LYS A 513 11.84 -6.84 -13.44
C LYS A 513 11.58 -7.61 -14.72
N GLY A 514 10.49 -7.26 -15.43
CA GLY A 514 10.15 -7.84 -16.74
C GLY A 514 9.59 -9.25 -16.68
N ARG A 515 9.23 -9.75 -15.50
CA ARG A 515 8.60 -11.05 -15.29
C ARG A 515 7.09 -10.91 -15.14
N SER A 516 6.35 -11.81 -15.79
CA SER A 516 4.91 -11.95 -15.55
C SER A 516 4.65 -12.57 -14.18
N TYR A 517 3.45 -12.39 -13.65
CA TYR A 517 3.08 -13.03 -12.38
C TYR A 517 3.14 -14.56 -12.45
N ARG A 518 2.80 -15.14 -13.62
CA ARG A 518 2.90 -16.59 -13.86
C ARG A 518 4.35 -17.07 -13.82
N GLU A 519 5.26 -16.37 -14.49
CA GLU A 519 6.70 -16.69 -14.42
C GLU A 519 7.22 -16.60 -12.98
N ILE A 520 6.84 -15.56 -12.24
CA ILE A 520 7.21 -15.41 -10.82
C ILE A 520 6.68 -16.58 -9.99
N ASP A 521 5.44 -17.02 -10.24
CA ASP A 521 4.84 -18.17 -9.57
C ASP A 521 5.63 -19.47 -9.83
N ILE A 522 5.94 -19.74 -11.09
CA ILE A 522 6.74 -20.90 -11.50
C ILE A 522 8.13 -20.87 -10.85
N MET A 523 8.78 -19.69 -10.83
CA MET A 523 10.12 -19.55 -10.24
C MET A 523 10.13 -19.83 -8.74
N PHE A 524 9.09 -19.41 -8.02
CA PHE A 524 8.92 -19.73 -6.61
C PHE A 524 8.60 -21.23 -6.41
N LYS A 525 7.71 -21.81 -7.21
CA LYS A 525 7.36 -23.24 -7.16
C LYS A 525 8.58 -24.13 -7.42
N ARG A 526 9.40 -23.78 -8.42
CA ARG A 526 10.67 -24.46 -8.75
C ARG A 526 11.81 -24.14 -7.75
N LYS A 527 11.57 -23.31 -6.73
CA LYS A 527 12.54 -22.88 -5.69
C LYS A 527 13.87 -22.38 -6.27
N ILE A 528 13.81 -21.62 -7.37
CA ILE A 528 15.00 -21.05 -8.00
C ILE A 528 15.65 -20.04 -7.05
N PRO A 529 16.98 -20.16 -6.78
CA PRO A 529 17.66 -19.21 -5.89
C PRO A 529 17.52 -17.76 -6.37
N ALA A 530 17.21 -16.83 -5.46
CA ALA A 530 16.95 -15.42 -5.77
C ALA A 530 18.02 -14.75 -6.66
N ARG A 531 19.28 -15.14 -6.53
CA ARG A 531 20.39 -14.62 -7.34
C ARG A 531 20.36 -15.04 -8.81
N LYS A 532 19.73 -16.19 -9.13
CA LYS A 532 19.65 -16.73 -10.49
C LYS A 532 18.43 -16.24 -11.27
N TRP A 533 17.52 -15.52 -10.64
CA TRP A 533 16.27 -15.06 -11.26
C TRP A 533 16.50 -14.20 -12.52
N LYS A 534 17.51 -13.34 -12.51
CA LYS A 534 17.84 -12.48 -13.65
C LYS A 534 18.18 -13.26 -14.93
N THR A 535 18.82 -14.42 -14.79
CA THR A 535 19.33 -15.24 -15.89
C THR A 535 18.48 -16.48 -16.18
N ALA A 536 17.48 -16.78 -15.34
CA ALA A 536 16.62 -17.93 -15.54
C ALA A 536 15.72 -17.72 -16.77
N VAL A 537 15.75 -18.68 -17.69
CA VAL A 537 14.81 -18.77 -18.82
C VAL A 537 13.71 -19.74 -18.38
N ILE A 538 12.46 -19.29 -18.50
CA ILE A 538 11.29 -20.11 -18.16
C ILE A 538 10.44 -20.19 -19.40
N ASP A 539 10.21 -21.42 -19.85
CA ASP A 539 9.18 -21.71 -20.84
C ASP A 539 7.87 -21.92 -20.08
N VAL A 540 6.89 -21.05 -20.37
CA VAL A 540 5.60 -21.07 -19.70
C VAL A 540 4.72 -22.21 -20.22
N GLN A 541 5.09 -22.82 -21.35
CA GLN A 541 4.37 -23.93 -21.97
C GLN A 541 4.71 -25.30 -21.34
N ASP A 542 5.85 -25.43 -20.64
CA ASP A 542 6.29 -26.69 -20.07
C ASP A 542 5.58 -27.08 -18.74
N ASP A 543 4.70 -26.22 -18.18
CA ASP A 543 4.02 -26.44 -16.90
C ASP A 543 2.47 -26.55 -17.07
N GLU A 544 1.97 -26.80 -18.28
CA GLU A 544 0.60 -27.28 -18.54
C GLU A 544 0.62 -28.81 -18.62
#